data_27fb860ad44ed897c9004f9eaa0b4896
#
_entry.id   27fb860ad44ed897c9004f9eaa0b4896
#
_cell.length_a   1.000
_cell.length_b   1.000
_cell.length_c   1.000
_cell.angle_alpha   90.00
_cell.angle_beta   90.00
_cell.angle_gamma   90.00
#
_symmetry.space_group_name_H-M   'P 1'
#
loop_
_entity.id
_entity.type
_entity.pdbx_description
1 polymer ?
#
loop_
_entity_poly.entity_id
_entity_poly.type
_entity_poly.pdbx_seq_one_letter_code
_entity_poly.pdbx_strand_id
1 'polypeptide(L)'
;TASIFATKGRRVLGVDVSESVVETINSGRIHIQEPDLDVLVRAAVQSGNLKAATKPAPADIFILAVPTPFLASADGARVPDLSFVEAATRSIAPFVAAGNLIILESTSPVGTTEKVKGWLEAELTKLGRPVDGLLYAHCPERILPGQMLKELVSNDRICGGLTPAAAEKARDLYASFCTAQIFLTDARTAELAKLTENAYRDVNIAFANELSLICDKLSIDVWELIRLANRHPRVKILQPGPGVGGHCIAVDPWFIVDAAPAEARLIRTAREVNDSKPHHVVAQVLAAAGKDAVVACLGLAFKANVDDLRESPAVEIATHLADAGLKVLAVEPHVTALPKALQGRAELVSLTDALARATVVVLLVDHRAFAGLTLQQLKGKKLIDTRGMVRA
;
A
#
# COMPACT_ATOMS: atom_id res chain seq x y z
N THR A 1 15.63 4.64 -0.66
CA THR A 1 16.71 4.06 -1.50
C THR A 1 17.74 5.14 -1.91
N ALA A 2 17.35 6.27 -2.58
CA ALA A 2 18.28 7.29 -3.10
C ALA A 2 19.26 7.84 -2.05
N SER A 3 18.74 8.23 -0.88
CA SER A 3 19.58 8.81 0.20
C SER A 3 20.60 7.82 0.75
N ILE A 4 20.25 6.53 0.84
CA ILE A 4 21.19 5.49 1.29
C ILE A 4 22.31 5.32 0.28
N PHE A 5 22.04 5.26 -1.03
CA PHE A 5 23.08 5.21 -2.05
C PHE A 5 24.02 6.43 -1.97
N ALA A 6 23.44 7.61 -1.75
CA ALA A 6 24.21 8.84 -1.62
C ALA A 6 25.15 8.82 -0.40
N THR A 7 24.69 8.31 0.74
CA THR A 7 25.54 8.17 1.95
C THR A 7 26.60 7.08 1.80
N LYS A 8 26.45 6.15 0.85
CA LYS A 8 27.49 5.18 0.47
C LYS A 8 28.45 5.71 -0.61
N GLY A 9 28.43 7.03 -0.85
CA GLY A 9 29.35 7.70 -1.79
C GLY A 9 28.94 7.64 -3.26
N ARG A 10 27.72 7.15 -3.57
CA ARG A 10 27.19 7.19 -4.95
C ARG A 10 26.64 8.58 -5.26
N ARG A 11 26.90 9.08 -6.47
CA ARG A 11 26.22 10.29 -6.97
C ARG A 11 24.83 9.92 -7.44
N VAL A 12 23.80 10.50 -6.83
CA VAL A 12 22.40 10.17 -7.09
C VAL A 12 21.67 11.41 -7.56
N LEU A 13 20.96 11.29 -8.67
CA LEU A 13 19.99 12.26 -9.14
C LEU A 13 18.58 11.70 -8.96
N GLY A 14 17.83 12.25 -8.00
CA GLY A 14 16.39 11.98 -7.87
C GLY A 14 15.63 12.78 -8.93
N VAL A 15 14.74 12.09 -9.67
CA VAL A 15 13.94 12.77 -10.70
C VAL A 15 12.47 12.67 -10.31
N ASP A 16 11.80 13.83 -10.19
CA ASP A 16 10.38 13.92 -9.91
C ASP A 16 9.74 15.01 -10.79
N VAL A 17 8.54 14.77 -11.29
CA VAL A 17 7.80 15.74 -12.12
C VAL A 17 7.33 16.97 -11.32
N SER A 18 7.25 16.85 -10.00
CA SER A 18 6.83 17.93 -9.09
C SER A 18 8.01 18.83 -8.71
N GLU A 19 7.99 20.07 -9.17
CA GLU A 19 8.99 21.08 -8.79
C GLU A 19 9.07 21.26 -7.26
N SER A 20 7.94 21.23 -6.56
CA SER A 20 7.88 21.38 -5.10
C SER A 20 8.58 20.23 -4.36
N VAL A 21 8.50 19.00 -4.87
CA VAL A 21 9.25 17.85 -4.34
C VAL A 21 10.74 18.03 -4.57
N VAL A 22 11.13 18.46 -5.78
CA VAL A 22 12.51 18.73 -6.15
C VAL A 22 13.14 19.82 -5.25
N GLU A 23 12.43 20.93 -5.04
CA GLU A 23 12.88 22.01 -4.14
C GLU A 23 12.99 21.53 -2.68
N THR A 24 12.01 20.76 -2.21
CA THR A 24 12.02 20.19 -0.86
C THR A 24 13.27 19.33 -0.64
N ILE A 25 13.55 18.41 -1.55
CA ILE A 25 14.72 17.52 -1.44
C ILE A 25 16.02 18.32 -1.53
N ASN A 26 16.15 19.23 -2.49
CA ASN A 26 17.36 20.05 -2.66
C ASN A 26 17.63 20.99 -1.47
N SER A 27 16.60 21.34 -0.70
CA SER A 27 16.74 22.06 0.58
C SER A 27 17.13 21.16 1.76
N GLY A 28 17.38 19.86 1.55
CA GLY A 28 17.71 18.89 2.58
C GLY A 28 16.53 18.50 3.47
N ARG A 29 15.31 18.72 3.00
CA ARG A 29 14.07 18.34 3.69
C ARG A 29 13.41 17.13 3.03
N ILE A 30 12.49 16.49 3.74
CA ILE A 30 11.70 15.35 3.24
C ILE A 30 10.27 15.79 2.96
N HIS A 31 9.61 15.14 2.00
CA HIS A 31 8.20 15.33 1.66
C HIS A 31 7.30 14.20 2.20
N ILE A 32 7.88 13.20 2.85
CA ILE A 32 7.19 12.08 3.50
C ILE A 32 7.61 12.01 4.97
N GLN A 33 6.75 11.53 5.86
CA GLN A 33 7.09 11.33 7.28
C GLN A 33 7.64 9.92 7.47
N GLU A 34 8.92 9.83 7.86
CA GLU A 34 9.59 8.57 8.17
C GLU A 34 10.68 8.84 9.21
N PRO A 35 10.78 8.06 10.29
CA PRO A 35 11.81 8.23 11.31
C PRO A 35 13.22 8.27 10.71
N ASP A 36 14.03 9.22 11.15
CA ASP A 36 15.45 9.41 10.80
C ASP A 36 15.74 9.69 9.30
N LEU A 37 14.73 9.68 8.44
CA LEU A 37 14.93 9.93 7.01
C LEU A 37 15.37 11.36 6.71
N ASP A 38 14.89 12.34 7.50
CA ASP A 38 15.27 13.74 7.37
C ASP A 38 16.77 13.96 7.62
N VAL A 39 17.34 13.30 8.62
CA VAL A 39 18.78 13.34 8.90
C VAL A 39 19.58 12.78 7.74
N LEU A 40 19.13 11.63 7.19
CA LEU A 40 19.82 10.96 6.09
C LEU A 40 19.77 11.78 4.81
N VAL A 41 18.60 12.36 4.46
CA VAL A 41 18.43 13.20 3.26
C VAL A 41 19.28 14.46 3.38
N ARG A 42 19.25 15.13 4.53
CA ARG A 42 20.07 16.32 4.79
C ARG A 42 21.56 16.04 4.60
N ALA A 43 22.06 14.95 5.19
CA ALA A 43 23.47 14.55 5.06
C ALA A 43 23.83 14.24 3.59
N ALA A 44 22.96 13.53 2.87
CA ALA A 44 23.16 13.18 1.47
C ALA A 44 23.18 14.41 0.55
N VAL A 45 22.33 15.40 0.80
CA VAL A 45 22.31 16.66 0.04
C VAL A 45 23.52 17.54 0.38
N GLN A 46 23.86 17.69 1.66
CA GLN A 46 25.01 18.48 2.11
C GLN A 46 26.35 17.92 1.60
N SER A 47 26.48 16.60 1.47
CA SER A 47 27.67 15.97 0.87
C SER A 47 27.79 16.23 -0.64
N GLY A 48 26.74 16.76 -1.29
CA GLY A 48 26.66 16.91 -2.74
C GLY A 48 26.37 15.62 -3.51
N ASN A 49 26.21 14.50 -2.82
CA ASN A 49 25.97 13.20 -3.44
C ASN A 49 24.51 12.97 -3.84
N LEU A 50 23.56 13.70 -3.24
CA LEU A 50 22.14 13.67 -3.62
C LEU A 50 21.72 15.03 -4.17
N LYS A 51 21.16 15.02 -5.38
CA LYS A 51 20.47 16.16 -6.00
C LYS A 51 19.12 15.70 -6.52
N ALA A 52 18.19 16.63 -6.67
CA ALA A 52 16.91 16.39 -7.32
C ALA A 52 16.74 17.30 -8.53
N ALA A 53 16.05 16.82 -9.57
CA ALA A 53 15.73 17.57 -10.79
C ALA A 53 14.38 17.10 -11.36
N THR A 54 13.80 17.90 -12.27
CA THR A 54 12.58 17.53 -13.00
C THR A 54 12.86 16.73 -14.27
N LYS A 55 14.13 16.59 -14.68
CA LYS A 55 14.54 15.87 -15.88
C LYS A 55 15.67 14.89 -15.58
N PRO A 56 15.69 13.71 -16.23
CA PRO A 56 16.80 12.78 -16.13
C PRO A 56 18.11 13.35 -16.70
N ALA A 57 19.22 12.70 -16.36
CA ALA A 57 20.55 12.97 -16.89
C ALA A 57 21.30 11.65 -17.12
N PRO A 58 22.43 11.65 -17.86
CA PRO A 58 23.25 10.45 -18.05
C PRO A 58 23.69 9.84 -16.72
N ALA A 59 23.53 8.51 -16.60
CA ALA A 59 23.88 7.73 -15.42
C ALA A 59 24.31 6.31 -15.82
N ASP A 60 24.97 5.61 -14.90
CA ASP A 60 25.34 4.20 -15.08
C ASP A 60 24.14 3.28 -14.79
N ILE A 61 23.25 3.71 -13.90
CA ILE A 61 22.11 2.94 -13.41
C ILE A 61 20.87 3.85 -13.34
N PHE A 62 19.75 3.35 -13.87
CA PHE A 62 18.46 4.01 -13.80
C PHE A 62 17.50 3.15 -12.98
N ILE A 63 16.88 3.72 -11.95
CA ILE A 63 15.89 3.06 -11.10
C ILE A 63 14.53 3.70 -11.35
N LEU A 64 13.58 2.93 -11.84
CA LEU A 64 12.20 3.32 -12.07
C LEU A 64 11.37 2.98 -10.83
N ALA A 65 10.97 4.01 -10.08
CA ALA A 65 10.24 3.90 -8.81
C ALA A 65 9.00 4.81 -8.82
N VAL A 66 8.17 4.67 -9.85
CA VAL A 66 6.96 5.46 -10.08
C VAL A 66 5.70 4.71 -9.64
N PRO A 67 4.57 5.40 -9.38
CA PRO A 67 3.32 4.74 -9.02
C PRO A 67 2.82 3.76 -10.11
N THR A 68 2.16 2.70 -9.66
CA THR A 68 1.49 1.71 -10.52
C THR A 68 0.05 1.50 -10.01
N PRO A 69 -0.85 2.48 -10.21
CA PRO A 69 -2.23 2.35 -9.80
C PRO A 69 -2.98 1.36 -10.69
N PHE A 70 -4.26 1.13 -10.41
CA PHE A 70 -5.16 0.45 -11.35
C PHE A 70 -6.20 1.42 -11.90
N LEU A 71 -6.69 1.12 -13.09
CA LEU A 71 -7.85 1.75 -13.71
C LEU A 71 -9.07 0.85 -13.51
N ALA A 72 -10.19 1.44 -13.10
CA ALA A 72 -11.47 0.75 -13.15
C ALA A 72 -11.95 0.77 -14.60
N SER A 73 -12.16 -0.40 -15.20
CA SER A 73 -12.79 -0.49 -16.51
C SER A 73 -14.32 -0.44 -16.42
N ALA A 74 -15.00 -0.21 -17.53
CA ALA A 74 -16.46 -0.08 -17.60
C ALA A 74 -17.21 -1.35 -17.14
N ASP A 75 -16.57 -2.50 -17.20
CA ASP A 75 -17.08 -3.80 -16.73
C ASP A 75 -16.70 -4.11 -15.26
N GLY A 76 -16.09 -3.13 -14.56
CA GLY A 76 -15.65 -3.26 -13.18
C GLY A 76 -14.32 -4.00 -13.00
N ALA A 77 -13.65 -4.43 -14.07
CA ALA A 77 -12.32 -5.01 -13.97
C ALA A 77 -11.30 -3.95 -13.54
N ARG A 78 -10.33 -4.38 -12.72
CA ARG A 78 -9.24 -3.55 -12.22
C ARG A 78 -7.97 -3.87 -13.00
N VAL A 79 -7.64 -3.03 -13.96
CA VAL A 79 -6.50 -3.22 -14.88
C VAL A 79 -5.32 -2.36 -14.41
N PRO A 80 -4.09 -2.90 -14.38
CA PRO A 80 -2.90 -2.11 -14.00
C PRO A 80 -2.66 -0.93 -14.93
N ASP A 81 -2.43 0.26 -14.37
CA ASP A 81 -2.00 1.43 -15.14
C ASP A 81 -0.47 1.50 -15.15
N LEU A 82 0.12 1.16 -16.27
CA LEU A 82 1.57 1.22 -16.50
C LEU A 82 2.02 2.50 -17.18
N SER A 83 1.14 3.47 -17.40
CA SER A 83 1.46 4.72 -18.14
C SER A 83 2.60 5.51 -17.48
N PHE A 84 2.66 5.52 -16.15
CA PHE A 84 3.76 6.17 -15.42
C PHE A 84 5.10 5.45 -15.63
N VAL A 85 5.09 4.11 -15.64
CA VAL A 85 6.30 3.31 -15.90
C VAL A 85 6.77 3.52 -17.33
N GLU A 86 5.85 3.52 -18.30
CA GLU A 86 6.16 3.79 -19.71
C GLU A 86 6.73 5.20 -19.89
N ALA A 87 6.09 6.23 -19.33
CA ALA A 87 6.55 7.62 -19.42
C ALA A 87 7.96 7.79 -18.82
N ALA A 88 8.20 7.24 -17.62
CA ALA A 88 9.51 7.26 -16.99
C ALA A 88 10.55 6.52 -17.84
N THR A 89 10.21 5.36 -18.41
CA THR A 89 11.09 4.59 -19.29
C THR A 89 11.46 5.39 -20.54
N ARG A 90 10.48 6.01 -21.21
CA ARG A 90 10.75 6.83 -22.40
C ARG A 90 11.58 8.06 -22.08
N SER A 91 11.39 8.67 -20.91
CA SER A 91 12.12 9.89 -20.50
C SER A 91 13.63 9.68 -20.34
N ILE A 92 14.08 8.46 -20.00
CA ILE A 92 15.51 8.15 -19.84
C ILE A 92 16.21 7.81 -21.16
N ALA A 93 15.48 7.51 -22.23
CA ALA A 93 16.04 7.07 -23.51
C ALA A 93 17.14 7.99 -24.08
N PRO A 94 17.08 9.34 -24.01
CA PRO A 94 18.14 10.21 -24.47
C PRO A 94 19.46 10.06 -23.69
N PHE A 95 19.44 9.47 -22.50
CA PHE A 95 20.53 9.47 -21.53
C PHE A 95 21.19 8.10 -21.31
N VAL A 96 20.56 7.01 -21.76
CA VAL A 96 21.09 5.65 -21.59
C VAL A 96 22.23 5.38 -22.57
N ALA A 97 23.17 4.52 -22.18
CA ALA A 97 24.28 4.06 -23.02
C ALA A 97 24.53 2.56 -22.81
N ALA A 98 25.23 1.92 -23.73
CA ALA A 98 25.63 0.52 -23.60
C ALA A 98 26.30 0.24 -22.24
N GLY A 99 25.94 -0.85 -21.61
CA GLY A 99 26.40 -1.21 -20.26
C GLY A 99 25.55 -0.63 -19.12
N ASN A 100 24.60 0.28 -19.37
CA ASN A 100 23.72 0.77 -18.31
C ASN A 100 22.78 -0.33 -17.78
N LEU A 101 22.45 -0.22 -16.50
CA LEU A 101 21.47 -1.07 -15.84
C LEU A 101 20.18 -0.27 -15.60
N ILE A 102 19.07 -0.81 -16.07
CA ILE A 102 17.73 -0.28 -15.85
C ILE A 102 17.02 -1.20 -14.84
N ILE A 103 16.66 -0.66 -13.69
CA ILE A 103 15.96 -1.40 -12.63
C ILE A 103 14.53 -0.88 -12.53
N LEU A 104 13.56 -1.79 -12.65
CA LEU A 104 12.19 -1.55 -12.25
C LEU A 104 12.04 -1.90 -10.76
N GLU A 105 11.89 -0.89 -9.89
CA GLU A 105 11.68 -1.07 -8.44
C GLU A 105 10.19 -1.02 -8.08
N SER A 106 9.36 -0.34 -8.92
CA SER A 106 7.91 -0.27 -8.73
C SER A 106 7.27 -1.66 -8.74
N THR A 107 6.34 -1.91 -7.81
CA THR A 107 5.48 -3.11 -7.85
C THR A 107 4.71 -3.12 -9.17
N SER A 108 4.79 -4.21 -9.91
CA SER A 108 4.29 -4.27 -11.29
C SER A 108 3.75 -5.67 -11.62
N PRO A 109 2.81 -5.77 -12.58
CA PRO A 109 2.40 -7.05 -13.15
C PRO A 109 3.56 -7.82 -13.76
N VAL A 110 3.43 -9.14 -13.79
CA VAL A 110 4.43 -10.03 -14.42
C VAL A 110 4.61 -9.68 -15.90
N GLY A 111 5.86 -9.56 -16.34
CA GLY A 111 6.24 -9.17 -17.70
C GLY A 111 6.43 -7.66 -17.89
N THR A 112 6.30 -6.84 -16.85
CA THR A 112 6.49 -5.38 -16.97
C THR A 112 7.95 -5.02 -17.27
N THR A 113 8.92 -5.76 -16.73
CA THR A 113 10.34 -5.53 -17.04
C THR A 113 10.67 -5.75 -18.52
N GLU A 114 10.00 -6.72 -19.16
CA GLU A 114 10.10 -6.94 -20.61
C GLU A 114 9.44 -5.80 -21.39
N LYS A 115 8.31 -5.25 -20.91
CA LYS A 115 7.68 -4.06 -21.51
C LYS A 115 8.59 -2.85 -21.39
N VAL A 116 9.24 -2.64 -20.23
CA VAL A 116 10.25 -1.57 -20.03
C VAL A 116 11.35 -1.69 -21.08
N LYS A 117 11.89 -2.90 -21.29
CA LYS A 117 12.85 -3.15 -22.36
C LYS A 117 12.29 -2.75 -23.72
N GLY A 118 11.11 -3.25 -24.10
CA GLY A 118 10.50 -2.96 -25.39
C GLY A 118 10.22 -1.47 -25.61
N TRP A 119 9.71 -0.75 -24.61
CA TRP A 119 9.47 0.70 -24.70
C TRP A 119 10.76 1.49 -24.87
N LEU A 120 11.80 1.13 -24.11
CA LEU A 120 13.09 1.82 -24.18
C LEU A 120 13.77 1.57 -25.52
N GLU A 121 13.83 0.34 -26.01
CA GLU A 121 14.41 -0.01 -27.31
C GLU A 121 13.67 0.66 -28.48
N ALA A 122 12.33 0.71 -28.41
CA ALA A 122 11.53 1.44 -29.41
C ALA A 122 11.87 2.94 -29.42
N GLU A 123 12.06 3.57 -28.25
CA GLU A 123 12.41 4.98 -28.17
C GLU A 123 13.84 5.25 -28.62
N LEU A 124 14.79 4.40 -28.27
CA LEU A 124 16.18 4.48 -28.76
C LEU A 124 16.26 4.36 -30.28
N THR A 125 15.49 3.44 -30.87
CA THR A 125 15.40 3.29 -32.32
C THR A 125 14.91 4.58 -32.99
N LYS A 126 13.87 5.23 -32.45
CA LYS A 126 13.39 6.54 -32.95
C LYS A 126 14.46 7.62 -32.85
N LEU A 127 15.29 7.57 -31.83
CA LEU A 127 16.39 8.53 -31.62
C LEU A 127 17.64 8.17 -32.43
N GLY A 128 17.66 7.08 -33.19
CA GLY A 128 18.83 6.60 -33.94
C GLY A 128 19.96 6.14 -33.04
N ARG A 129 19.66 5.65 -31.83
CA ARG A 129 20.65 5.24 -30.82
C ARG A 129 20.76 3.70 -30.75
N PRO A 130 21.94 3.16 -30.36
CA PRO A 130 22.12 1.72 -30.16
C PRO A 130 21.17 1.19 -29.07
N VAL A 131 20.62 0.01 -29.31
CA VAL A 131 19.76 -0.73 -28.34
C VAL A 131 20.52 -1.83 -27.60
N ASP A 132 21.71 -2.19 -28.07
CA ASP A 132 22.48 -3.31 -27.53
C ASP A 132 23.23 -2.94 -26.25
N GLY A 133 23.49 -3.97 -25.42
CA GLY A 133 24.32 -3.84 -24.23
C GLY A 133 23.63 -3.26 -23.01
N LEU A 134 22.31 -3.00 -23.05
CA LEU A 134 21.52 -2.58 -21.88
C LEU A 134 21.17 -3.80 -21.03
N LEU A 135 21.15 -3.61 -19.71
CA LEU A 135 20.80 -4.63 -18.73
C LEU A 135 19.50 -4.21 -18.03
N TYR A 136 18.56 -5.15 -17.85
CA TYR A 136 17.26 -4.89 -17.26
C TYR A 136 17.01 -5.84 -16.09
N ALA A 137 16.56 -5.30 -14.97
CA ALA A 137 16.25 -6.06 -13.78
C ALA A 137 14.98 -5.54 -13.08
N HIS A 138 14.30 -6.42 -12.36
CA HIS A 138 13.28 -6.08 -11.38
C HIS A 138 13.79 -6.34 -9.98
N CYS A 139 13.74 -5.33 -9.13
CA CYS A 139 14.20 -5.42 -7.74
C CYS A 139 13.15 -4.79 -6.83
N PRO A 140 12.09 -5.53 -6.47
CA PRO A 140 10.95 -4.98 -5.75
C PRO A 140 11.32 -4.50 -4.35
N GLU A 141 10.76 -3.37 -3.94
CA GLU A 141 10.90 -2.89 -2.56
C GLU A 141 9.87 -3.58 -1.65
N ARG A 142 10.34 -4.00 -0.45
CA ARG A 142 9.58 -4.84 0.48
C ARG A 142 9.56 -4.28 1.90
N ILE A 143 9.70 -2.98 2.04
CA ILE A 143 9.75 -2.27 3.33
C ILE A 143 8.37 -1.84 3.81
N LEU A 144 8.25 -1.65 5.13
CA LEU A 144 7.05 -1.12 5.78
C LEU A 144 7.28 0.35 6.19
N PRO A 145 6.31 1.24 5.95
CA PRO A 145 6.34 2.59 6.50
C PRO A 145 6.52 2.58 8.03
N GLY A 146 7.36 3.49 8.53
CA GLY A 146 7.72 3.58 9.94
C GLY A 146 8.98 2.79 10.34
N GLN A 147 9.52 1.95 9.46
CA GLN A 147 10.77 1.18 9.65
C GLN A 147 11.65 1.13 8.40
N MET A 148 11.42 2.04 7.45
CA MET A 148 12.03 1.98 6.12
C MET A 148 13.56 1.87 6.16
N LEU A 149 14.25 2.71 6.93
CA LEU A 149 15.71 2.74 6.94
C LEU A 149 16.31 1.44 7.48
N LYS A 150 15.72 0.89 8.53
CA LYS A 150 16.14 -0.38 9.11
C LYS A 150 15.92 -1.51 8.11
N GLU A 151 14.71 -1.61 7.57
CA GLU A 151 14.33 -2.70 6.68
C GLU A 151 15.05 -2.65 5.34
N LEU A 152 15.35 -1.47 4.80
CA LEU A 152 16.18 -1.32 3.58
C LEU A 152 17.54 -2.01 3.73
N VAL A 153 18.13 -1.98 4.91
CA VAL A 153 19.45 -2.55 5.18
C VAL A 153 19.38 -4.00 5.62
N SER A 154 18.35 -4.39 6.40
CA SER A 154 18.31 -5.67 7.09
C SER A 154 17.38 -6.73 6.48
N ASN A 155 16.52 -6.36 5.51
CA ASN A 155 15.65 -7.33 4.87
C ASN A 155 16.33 -7.99 3.68
N ASP A 156 16.10 -9.29 3.51
CA ASP A 156 16.49 -10.02 2.31
C ASP A 156 15.92 -9.36 1.05
N ARG A 157 16.69 -9.34 -0.04
CA ARG A 157 16.30 -8.77 -1.32
C ARG A 157 16.17 -9.80 -2.41
N ILE A 158 15.36 -9.47 -3.41
CA ILE A 158 15.23 -10.23 -4.64
C ILE A 158 15.73 -9.36 -5.79
N CYS A 159 16.65 -9.84 -6.59
CA CYS A 159 17.11 -9.22 -7.81
C CYS A 159 16.83 -10.15 -8.99
N GLY A 160 15.79 -9.85 -9.77
CA GLY A 160 15.41 -10.60 -10.96
C GLY A 160 15.89 -9.93 -12.22
N GLY A 161 16.71 -10.59 -13.02
CA GLY A 161 17.23 -10.04 -14.28
C GLY A 161 16.52 -10.62 -15.51
N LEU A 162 16.43 -9.84 -16.61
CA LEU A 162 16.13 -10.42 -17.92
C LEU A 162 17.30 -11.30 -18.43
N THR A 163 18.48 -11.10 -17.84
CA THR A 163 19.67 -11.95 -18.02
C THR A 163 20.35 -12.16 -16.66
N PRO A 164 21.12 -13.26 -16.48
CA PRO A 164 21.90 -13.45 -15.24
C PRO A 164 22.82 -12.27 -14.92
N ALA A 165 23.48 -11.69 -15.93
CA ALA A 165 24.36 -10.53 -15.78
C ALA A 165 23.61 -9.29 -15.25
N ALA A 166 22.34 -9.09 -15.63
CA ALA A 166 21.51 -8.00 -15.11
C ALA A 166 21.18 -8.21 -13.62
N ALA A 167 20.84 -9.45 -13.22
CA ALA A 167 20.57 -9.79 -11.83
C ALA A 167 21.84 -9.61 -10.95
N GLU A 168 22.98 -10.05 -11.43
CA GLU A 168 24.27 -9.90 -10.74
C GLU A 168 24.66 -8.44 -10.56
N LYS A 169 24.53 -7.63 -11.61
CA LYS A 169 24.83 -6.19 -11.53
C LYS A 169 23.87 -5.45 -10.57
N ALA A 170 22.60 -5.84 -10.54
CA ALA A 170 21.63 -5.32 -9.56
C ALA A 170 21.99 -5.74 -8.13
N ARG A 171 22.35 -7.00 -7.90
CA ARG A 171 22.87 -7.48 -6.60
C ARG A 171 24.04 -6.62 -6.14
N ASP A 172 25.03 -6.41 -6.99
CA ASP A 172 26.26 -5.67 -6.64
C ASP A 172 25.96 -4.21 -6.26
N LEU A 173 24.93 -3.61 -6.89
CA LEU A 173 24.43 -2.30 -6.49
C LEU A 173 23.86 -2.32 -5.08
N TYR A 174 22.90 -3.21 -4.79
CA TYR A 174 22.21 -3.26 -3.50
C TYR A 174 23.10 -3.78 -2.37
N ALA A 175 24.08 -4.64 -2.66
CA ALA A 175 25.09 -5.11 -1.68
C ALA A 175 25.92 -3.97 -1.09
N SER A 176 25.94 -2.78 -1.72
CA SER A 176 26.62 -1.60 -1.16
C SER A 176 26.02 -1.12 0.17
N PHE A 177 24.77 -1.47 0.48
CA PHE A 177 24.12 -1.10 1.75
C PHE A 177 23.30 -2.22 2.41
N CYS A 178 22.78 -3.18 1.64
CA CYS A 178 22.04 -4.31 2.18
C CYS A 178 22.99 -5.30 2.84
N THR A 179 22.76 -5.60 4.13
CA THR A 179 23.56 -6.55 4.91
C THR A 179 22.93 -7.94 4.97
N ALA A 180 21.70 -8.08 4.51
CA ALA A 180 20.97 -9.34 4.43
C ALA A 180 21.27 -10.10 3.12
N GLN A 181 20.64 -11.24 2.92
CA GLN A 181 20.84 -12.05 1.72
C GLN A 181 20.15 -11.41 0.50
N ILE A 182 20.83 -11.46 -0.64
CA ILE A 182 20.28 -11.02 -1.93
C ILE A 182 20.15 -12.24 -2.82
N PHE A 183 18.88 -12.60 -3.14
CA PHE A 183 18.55 -13.74 -3.98
C PHE A 183 18.49 -13.31 -5.44
N LEU A 184 19.16 -14.07 -6.31
CA LEU A 184 19.13 -13.87 -7.75
C LEU A 184 18.10 -14.80 -8.40
N THR A 185 17.32 -14.23 -9.33
CA THR A 185 16.33 -14.98 -10.10
C THR A 185 16.08 -14.29 -11.46
N ASP A 186 15.11 -14.74 -12.22
CA ASP A 186 14.61 -14.03 -13.40
C ASP A 186 13.61 -12.92 -13.03
N ALA A 187 13.40 -11.98 -13.95
CA ALA A 187 12.56 -10.80 -13.68
C ALA A 187 11.09 -11.17 -13.40
N ARG A 188 10.52 -12.14 -14.12
CA ARG A 188 9.12 -12.56 -13.93
C ARG A 188 8.91 -13.19 -12.56
N THR A 189 9.85 -14.02 -12.10
CA THR A 189 9.81 -14.60 -10.75
C THR A 189 9.90 -13.52 -9.69
N ALA A 190 10.75 -12.51 -9.86
CA ALA A 190 10.87 -11.39 -8.91
C ALA A 190 9.58 -10.53 -8.86
N GLU A 191 8.97 -10.24 -10.00
CA GLU A 191 7.70 -9.53 -10.12
C GLU A 191 6.57 -10.30 -9.40
N LEU A 192 6.44 -11.61 -9.70
CA LEU A 192 5.40 -12.43 -9.08
C LEU A 192 5.63 -12.63 -7.59
N ALA A 193 6.88 -12.76 -7.14
CA ALA A 193 7.19 -12.93 -5.71
C ALA A 193 6.66 -11.76 -4.88
N LYS A 194 6.86 -10.53 -5.35
CA LYS A 194 6.33 -9.33 -4.68
C LYS A 194 4.80 -9.34 -4.60
N LEU A 195 4.13 -9.64 -5.70
CA LEU A 195 2.67 -9.72 -5.75
C LEU A 195 2.13 -10.83 -4.86
N THR A 196 2.83 -11.97 -4.82
CA THR A 196 2.46 -13.14 -4.01
C THR A 196 2.47 -12.83 -2.52
N GLU A 197 3.43 -12.05 -2.01
CA GLU A 197 3.47 -11.67 -0.60
C GLU A 197 2.21 -10.92 -0.17
N ASN A 198 1.76 -9.97 -0.98
CA ASN A 198 0.55 -9.20 -0.70
C ASN A 198 -0.74 -10.02 -0.94
N ALA A 199 -0.77 -10.84 -2.00
CA ALA A 199 -1.89 -11.75 -2.26
C ALA A 199 -2.05 -12.81 -1.15
N TYR A 200 -0.95 -13.38 -0.65
CA TYR A 200 -0.98 -14.30 0.49
C TYR A 200 -1.61 -13.63 1.72
N ARG A 201 -1.20 -12.41 2.03
CA ARG A 201 -1.76 -11.66 3.16
C ARG A 201 -3.24 -11.36 2.96
N ASP A 202 -3.64 -10.94 1.76
CA ASP A 202 -5.02 -10.65 1.38
C ASP A 202 -5.93 -11.86 1.52
N VAL A 203 -5.52 -13.03 0.99
CA VAL A 203 -6.25 -14.29 1.10
C VAL A 203 -6.45 -14.71 2.56
N ASN A 204 -5.43 -14.55 3.41
CA ASN A 204 -5.53 -14.89 4.83
C ASN A 204 -6.45 -13.92 5.59
N ILE A 205 -6.51 -12.64 5.21
CA ILE A 205 -7.49 -11.69 5.76
C ILE A 205 -8.89 -12.04 5.26
N ALA A 206 -9.05 -12.38 3.98
CA ALA A 206 -10.33 -12.80 3.42
C ALA A 206 -10.90 -14.02 4.15
N PHE A 207 -10.06 -15.01 4.45
CA PHE A 207 -10.48 -16.16 5.26
C PHE A 207 -11.02 -15.75 6.63
N ALA A 208 -10.33 -14.83 7.34
CA ALA A 208 -10.81 -14.32 8.62
C ALA A 208 -12.10 -13.51 8.48
N ASN A 209 -12.21 -12.70 7.42
CA ASN A 209 -13.40 -11.92 7.10
C ASN A 209 -14.61 -12.83 6.79
N GLU A 210 -14.41 -13.86 5.97
CA GLU A 210 -15.47 -14.84 5.67
C GLU A 210 -15.92 -15.60 6.92
N LEU A 211 -14.98 -16.03 7.79
CA LEU A 211 -15.32 -16.60 9.09
C LEU A 211 -16.20 -15.65 9.91
N SER A 212 -15.93 -14.34 9.89
CA SER A 212 -16.78 -13.39 10.61
C SER A 212 -18.20 -13.32 10.06
N LEU A 213 -18.39 -13.43 8.73
CA LEU A 213 -19.71 -13.48 8.10
C LEU A 213 -20.47 -14.78 8.49
N ILE A 214 -19.77 -15.91 8.50
CA ILE A 214 -20.31 -17.20 8.91
C ILE A 214 -20.70 -17.17 10.38
N CYS A 215 -19.85 -16.62 11.25
CA CYS A 215 -20.09 -16.52 12.68
C CYS A 215 -21.30 -15.64 12.99
N ASP A 216 -21.44 -14.50 12.31
CA ASP A 216 -22.62 -13.63 12.43
C ASP A 216 -23.91 -14.39 12.12
N LYS A 217 -23.91 -15.17 11.04
CA LYS A 217 -25.07 -15.98 10.63
C LYS A 217 -25.39 -17.09 11.62
N LEU A 218 -24.38 -17.69 12.26
CA LEU A 218 -24.50 -18.81 13.19
C LEU A 218 -24.57 -18.34 14.65
N SER A 219 -24.55 -17.04 14.93
CA SER A 219 -24.53 -16.46 16.27
C SER A 219 -23.35 -16.99 17.13
N ILE A 220 -22.18 -17.07 16.51
CA ILE A 220 -20.91 -17.46 17.13
C ILE A 220 -20.01 -16.22 17.29
N ASP A 221 -19.28 -16.12 18.40
CA ASP A 221 -18.24 -15.11 18.56
C ASP A 221 -17.00 -15.47 17.72
N VAL A 222 -16.77 -14.73 16.63
CA VAL A 222 -15.64 -14.96 15.72
C VAL A 222 -14.29 -14.80 16.42
N TRP A 223 -14.21 -13.92 17.40
CA TRP A 223 -12.97 -13.63 18.11
C TRP A 223 -12.59 -14.80 19.03
N GLU A 224 -13.58 -15.38 19.70
CA GLU A 224 -13.37 -16.59 20.49
C GLU A 224 -13.03 -17.77 19.59
N LEU A 225 -13.76 -17.95 18.49
CA LEU A 225 -13.46 -18.98 17.50
C LEU A 225 -12.00 -18.91 17.04
N ILE A 226 -11.55 -17.74 16.60
CA ILE A 226 -10.17 -17.55 16.12
C ILE A 226 -9.15 -17.79 17.23
N ARG A 227 -9.42 -17.30 18.44
CA ARG A 227 -8.55 -17.53 19.61
C ARG A 227 -8.37 -19.03 19.89
N LEU A 228 -9.45 -19.81 19.83
CA LEU A 228 -9.43 -21.25 20.06
C LEU A 228 -8.76 -22.00 18.89
N ALA A 229 -9.13 -21.70 17.65
CA ALA A 229 -8.54 -22.32 16.47
C ALA A 229 -7.01 -22.10 16.38
N ASN A 230 -6.54 -20.92 16.75
CA ASN A 230 -5.12 -20.58 16.79
C ASN A 230 -4.33 -21.29 17.91
N ARG A 231 -5.00 -22.04 18.80
CA ARG A 231 -4.30 -22.95 19.74
C ARG A 231 -3.71 -24.17 19.04
N HIS A 232 -4.22 -24.50 17.85
CA HIS A 232 -3.64 -25.56 17.05
C HIS A 232 -2.27 -25.13 16.46
N PRO A 233 -1.20 -25.93 16.61
CA PRO A 233 0.18 -25.49 16.31
C PRO A 233 0.43 -25.12 14.84
N ARG A 234 -0.40 -25.57 13.93
CA ARG A 234 -0.29 -25.29 12.48
C ARG A 234 -1.29 -24.25 11.96
N VAL A 235 -2.02 -23.58 12.84
CA VAL A 235 -3.07 -22.61 12.46
C VAL A 235 -2.71 -21.23 12.99
N LYS A 236 -2.75 -20.22 12.11
CA LYS A 236 -2.51 -18.80 12.42
C LYS A 236 -3.50 -17.94 11.63
N ILE A 237 -4.78 -18.00 12.01
CA ILE A 237 -5.82 -17.17 11.41
C ILE A 237 -5.60 -15.72 11.82
N LEU A 238 -5.65 -14.81 10.85
CA LEU A 238 -5.58 -13.37 11.07
C LEU A 238 -6.86 -12.84 11.71
N GLN A 239 -6.86 -11.56 12.08
CA GLN A 239 -8.04 -10.91 12.64
C GLN A 239 -8.94 -10.40 11.51
N PRO A 240 -10.28 -10.59 11.59
CA PRO A 240 -11.21 -9.97 10.67
C PRO A 240 -11.26 -8.45 10.87
N GLY A 241 -11.86 -7.75 9.91
CA GLY A 241 -12.01 -6.31 9.96
C GLY A 241 -13.15 -5.80 9.07
N PRO A 242 -13.29 -4.49 8.92
CA PRO A 242 -14.34 -3.88 8.10
C PRO A 242 -14.08 -3.99 6.59
N GLY A 243 -12.94 -4.51 6.19
CA GLY A 243 -12.45 -4.63 4.82
C GLY A 243 -10.93 -4.52 4.78
N VAL A 244 -10.36 -4.48 3.59
CA VAL A 244 -8.91 -4.33 3.36
C VAL A 244 -8.65 -3.12 2.48
N GLY A 245 -7.94 -2.15 3.04
CA GLY A 245 -7.56 -0.91 2.35
C GLY A 245 -6.04 -0.79 2.12
N GLY A 246 -5.64 0.41 1.71
CA GLY A 246 -4.27 0.77 1.39
C GLY A 246 -3.87 0.44 -0.05
N HIS A 247 -2.68 0.93 -0.47
CA HIS A 247 -2.27 0.88 -1.87
C HIS A 247 -1.71 -0.45 -2.34
N CYS A 248 -1.37 -1.37 -1.43
CA CYS A 248 -0.66 -2.59 -1.79
C CYS A 248 -1.58 -3.80 -1.69
N ILE A 249 -2.07 -4.14 -0.48
CA ILE A 249 -2.84 -5.38 -0.27
C ILE A 249 -4.17 -5.35 -1.03
N ALA A 250 -4.81 -4.20 -1.17
CA ALA A 250 -6.05 -4.05 -1.92
C ALA A 250 -5.85 -4.03 -3.46
N VAL A 251 -4.62 -3.81 -3.93
CA VAL A 251 -4.30 -3.56 -5.35
C VAL A 251 -3.55 -4.72 -5.99
N ASP A 252 -2.43 -5.15 -5.39
CA ASP A 252 -1.50 -6.12 -5.99
C ASP A 252 -2.15 -7.47 -6.37
N PRO A 253 -3.11 -8.02 -5.60
CA PRO A 253 -3.79 -9.26 -6.00
C PRO A 253 -4.50 -9.15 -7.35
N TRP A 254 -5.03 -7.98 -7.69
CA TRP A 254 -5.66 -7.76 -8.99
C TRP A 254 -4.68 -7.84 -10.16
N PHE A 255 -3.40 -7.52 -9.95
CA PHE A 255 -2.36 -7.69 -10.96
C PHE A 255 -2.12 -9.18 -11.31
N ILE A 256 -2.25 -10.07 -10.30
CA ILE A 256 -2.21 -11.52 -10.55
C ILE A 256 -3.47 -11.98 -11.27
N VAL A 257 -4.64 -11.45 -10.88
CA VAL A 257 -5.92 -11.79 -11.50
C VAL A 257 -5.95 -11.34 -12.97
N ASP A 258 -5.42 -10.16 -13.28
CA ASP A 258 -5.32 -9.65 -14.67
C ASP A 258 -4.37 -10.51 -15.52
N ALA A 259 -3.21 -10.90 -14.94
CA ALA A 259 -2.22 -11.70 -15.65
C ALA A 259 -2.65 -13.17 -15.91
N ALA A 260 -3.48 -13.75 -15.03
CA ALA A 260 -3.89 -15.16 -15.09
C ALA A 260 -5.36 -15.32 -14.63
N PRO A 261 -6.34 -14.77 -15.38
CA PRO A 261 -7.73 -14.66 -14.91
C PRO A 261 -8.45 -16.00 -14.73
N ALA A 262 -8.03 -17.05 -15.44
CA ALA A 262 -8.62 -18.39 -15.32
C ALA A 262 -8.08 -19.16 -14.11
N GLU A 263 -6.81 -18.94 -13.78
CA GLU A 263 -6.08 -19.64 -12.71
C GLU A 263 -6.22 -18.96 -11.35
N ALA A 264 -6.29 -17.62 -11.31
CA ALA A 264 -6.28 -16.81 -10.09
C ALA A 264 -7.66 -16.79 -9.37
N ARG A 265 -8.35 -17.94 -9.31
CA ARG A 265 -9.72 -18.07 -8.76
C ARG A 265 -9.78 -17.75 -7.27
N LEU A 266 -8.88 -18.33 -6.48
CA LEU A 266 -8.82 -18.11 -5.03
C LEU A 266 -8.50 -16.64 -4.70
N ILE A 267 -7.51 -16.08 -5.39
CA ILE A 267 -7.07 -14.69 -5.18
C ILE A 267 -8.20 -13.70 -5.52
N ARG A 268 -8.91 -13.93 -6.62
CA ARG A 268 -10.10 -13.15 -7.02
C ARG A 268 -11.17 -13.22 -5.96
N THR A 269 -11.59 -14.43 -5.56
CA THR A 269 -12.64 -14.62 -4.55
C THR A 269 -12.26 -14.00 -3.21
N ALA A 270 -11.00 -14.10 -2.80
CA ALA A 270 -10.52 -13.45 -1.59
C ALA A 270 -10.69 -11.91 -1.66
N ARG A 271 -10.35 -11.29 -2.80
CA ARG A 271 -10.60 -9.86 -3.01
C ARG A 271 -12.08 -9.52 -2.95
N GLU A 272 -12.92 -10.31 -3.61
CA GLU A 272 -14.38 -10.12 -3.59
C GLU A 272 -14.96 -10.21 -2.16
N VAL A 273 -14.48 -11.16 -1.35
CA VAL A 273 -14.83 -11.26 0.07
C VAL A 273 -14.41 -10.01 0.83
N ASN A 274 -13.16 -9.57 0.69
CA ASN A 274 -12.64 -8.39 1.38
C ASN A 274 -13.35 -7.10 0.94
N ASP A 275 -13.65 -6.97 -0.35
CA ASP A 275 -14.36 -5.80 -0.92
C ASP A 275 -15.86 -5.79 -0.53
N SER A 276 -16.46 -6.94 -0.19
CA SER A 276 -17.84 -7.04 0.28
C SER A 276 -18.02 -6.65 1.76
N LYS A 277 -16.95 -6.67 2.55
CA LYS A 277 -17.02 -6.42 4.01
C LYS A 277 -17.56 -5.05 4.39
N PRO A 278 -17.18 -3.94 3.73
CA PRO A 278 -17.75 -2.63 4.02
C PRO A 278 -19.28 -2.62 3.90
N HIS A 279 -19.82 -3.23 2.85
CA HIS A 279 -21.27 -3.32 2.64
C HIS A 279 -21.96 -4.14 3.73
N HIS A 280 -21.34 -5.23 4.22
CA HIS A 280 -21.87 -6.00 5.34
C HIS A 280 -21.94 -5.17 6.62
N VAL A 281 -20.88 -4.41 6.94
CA VAL A 281 -20.86 -3.52 8.12
C VAL A 281 -21.93 -2.42 8.00
N VAL A 282 -22.07 -1.82 6.81
CA VAL A 282 -23.16 -0.85 6.55
C VAL A 282 -24.52 -1.48 6.83
N ALA A 283 -24.79 -2.69 6.33
CA ALA A 283 -26.05 -3.38 6.57
C ALA A 283 -26.30 -3.65 8.06
N GLN A 284 -25.27 -4.05 8.83
CA GLN A 284 -25.38 -4.22 10.29
C GLN A 284 -25.74 -2.90 10.99
N VAL A 285 -25.10 -1.78 10.60
CA VAL A 285 -25.40 -0.48 11.17
C VAL A 285 -26.82 -0.05 10.85
N LEU A 286 -27.26 -0.19 9.59
CA LEU A 286 -28.62 0.16 9.19
C LEU A 286 -29.68 -0.68 9.91
N ALA A 287 -29.44 -1.96 10.13
CA ALA A 287 -30.31 -2.83 10.91
C ALA A 287 -30.38 -2.44 12.40
N ALA A 288 -29.29 -1.90 12.95
CA ALA A 288 -29.24 -1.43 14.34
C ALA A 288 -29.77 0.01 14.51
N ALA A 289 -29.76 0.81 13.44
CA ALA A 289 -30.14 2.22 13.46
C ALA A 289 -31.67 2.40 13.59
N GLY A 290 -32.09 3.30 14.46
CA GLY A 290 -33.47 3.80 14.51
C GLY A 290 -33.66 4.98 13.54
N LYS A 291 -34.89 5.49 13.45
CA LYS A 291 -35.29 6.54 12.49
C LYS A 291 -34.41 7.82 12.55
N ASP A 292 -33.97 8.19 13.76
CA ASP A 292 -33.15 9.39 13.99
C ASP A 292 -31.77 9.04 14.54
N ALA A 293 -31.19 7.93 14.09
CA ALA A 293 -29.93 7.42 14.61
C ALA A 293 -28.76 8.36 14.28
N VAL A 294 -27.95 8.60 15.31
CA VAL A 294 -26.65 9.25 15.17
C VAL A 294 -25.58 8.17 15.30
N VAL A 295 -24.75 8.02 14.27
CA VAL A 295 -23.74 6.98 14.17
C VAL A 295 -22.35 7.56 14.41
N ALA A 296 -21.63 7.06 15.42
CA ALA A 296 -20.22 7.38 15.63
C ALA A 296 -19.35 6.33 14.92
N CYS A 297 -18.62 6.75 13.90
CA CYS A 297 -17.60 5.95 13.21
C CYS A 297 -16.25 6.19 13.88
N LEU A 298 -15.74 5.20 14.62
CA LEU A 298 -14.47 5.27 15.33
C LEU A 298 -13.30 4.75 14.46
N GLY A 299 -12.50 5.69 13.96
CA GLY A 299 -11.41 5.47 13.02
C GLY A 299 -11.85 5.57 11.56
N LEU A 300 -11.05 6.30 10.78
CA LEU A 300 -11.21 6.44 9.33
C LEU A 300 -9.98 5.97 8.55
N ALA A 301 -8.81 5.83 9.20
CA ALA A 301 -7.60 5.39 8.53
C ALA A 301 -7.69 3.94 8.03
N PHE A 302 -6.95 3.60 6.98
CA PHE A 302 -6.92 2.21 6.50
C PHE A 302 -6.20 1.25 7.45
N LYS A 303 -5.41 1.78 8.37
CA LYS A 303 -4.61 1.04 9.35
C LYS A 303 -4.54 1.81 10.67
N ALA A 304 -4.37 1.08 11.78
CA ALA A 304 -4.23 1.67 13.10
C ALA A 304 -3.00 2.60 13.23
N ASN A 305 -3.20 3.74 13.90
CA ASN A 305 -2.18 4.71 14.27
C ASN A 305 -1.40 5.33 13.10
N VAL A 306 -2.08 5.56 11.99
CA VAL A 306 -1.60 6.33 10.83
C VAL A 306 -2.64 7.36 10.41
N ASP A 307 -2.21 8.36 9.66
CA ASP A 307 -3.03 9.45 9.12
C ASP A 307 -3.48 9.20 7.66
N ASP A 308 -3.24 7.99 7.13
CA ASP A 308 -3.52 7.65 5.74
C ASP A 308 -4.95 7.11 5.57
N LEU A 309 -5.76 7.86 4.84
CA LEU A 309 -7.17 7.56 4.56
C LEU A 309 -7.41 6.97 3.18
N ARG A 310 -6.35 6.74 2.38
CA ARG A 310 -6.47 6.28 1.00
C ARG A 310 -6.97 4.84 0.94
N GLU A 311 -7.94 4.58 0.05
CA GLU A 311 -8.57 3.26 -0.10
C GLU A 311 -9.04 2.66 1.25
N SER A 312 -9.49 3.53 2.18
CA SER A 312 -9.92 3.07 3.50
C SER A 312 -11.34 2.52 3.48
N PRO A 313 -11.55 1.25 3.89
CA PRO A 313 -12.89 0.69 4.10
C PRO A 313 -13.70 1.48 5.12
N ALA A 314 -13.05 2.10 6.11
CA ALA A 314 -13.73 2.90 7.12
C ALA A 314 -14.31 4.20 6.52
N VAL A 315 -13.59 4.84 5.60
CA VAL A 315 -14.11 6.00 4.85
C VAL A 315 -15.27 5.57 3.96
N GLU A 316 -15.17 4.44 3.27
CA GLU A 316 -16.23 3.87 2.44
C GLU A 316 -17.51 3.61 3.26
N ILE A 317 -17.39 2.94 4.40
CA ILE A 317 -18.50 2.68 5.33
C ILE A 317 -19.15 3.97 5.79
N ALA A 318 -18.35 4.94 6.27
CA ALA A 318 -18.87 6.23 6.75
C ALA A 318 -19.59 7.00 5.63
N THR A 319 -19.09 6.92 4.38
CA THR A 319 -19.73 7.55 3.22
C THR A 319 -21.06 6.89 2.89
N HIS A 320 -21.14 5.57 2.85
CA HIS A 320 -22.39 4.84 2.58
C HIS A 320 -23.44 5.07 3.66
N LEU A 321 -23.04 5.20 4.94
CA LEU A 321 -23.95 5.52 6.02
C LEU A 321 -24.51 6.94 5.89
N ALA A 322 -23.69 7.90 5.50
CA ALA A 322 -24.11 9.27 5.22
C ALA A 322 -25.04 9.33 3.99
N ASP A 323 -24.73 8.60 2.91
CA ASP A 323 -25.58 8.50 1.72
C ASP A 323 -26.93 7.83 2.01
N ALA A 324 -26.99 6.94 3.00
CA ALA A 324 -28.23 6.35 3.53
C ALA A 324 -29.03 7.33 4.39
N GLY A 325 -28.58 8.57 4.57
CA GLY A 325 -29.29 9.64 5.31
C GLY A 325 -29.05 9.61 6.82
N LEU A 326 -28.10 8.81 7.32
CA LEU A 326 -27.77 8.80 8.74
C LEU A 326 -26.87 9.99 9.11
N LYS A 327 -27.04 10.52 10.34
CA LYS A 327 -26.12 11.51 10.88
C LYS A 327 -24.82 10.84 11.33
N VAL A 328 -23.72 11.07 10.61
CA VAL A 328 -22.42 10.46 10.86
C VAL A 328 -21.51 11.40 11.65
N LEU A 329 -21.02 10.93 12.79
CA LEU A 329 -19.96 11.55 13.60
C LEU A 329 -18.67 10.74 13.37
N ALA A 330 -17.70 11.35 12.74
CA ALA A 330 -16.42 10.73 12.47
C ALA A 330 -15.43 11.05 13.60
N VAL A 331 -14.75 10.03 14.14
CA VAL A 331 -13.71 10.20 15.15
C VAL A 331 -12.41 9.64 14.59
N GLU A 332 -11.47 10.52 14.21
CA GLU A 332 -10.16 10.11 13.70
C GLU A 332 -9.07 10.93 14.40
N PRO A 333 -8.29 10.28 15.29
CA PRO A 333 -7.29 10.98 16.10
C PRO A 333 -6.08 11.50 15.32
N HIS A 334 -5.88 11.02 14.10
CA HIS A 334 -4.66 11.27 13.33
C HIS A 334 -4.84 12.28 12.19
N VAL A 335 -6.07 12.80 11.97
CA VAL A 335 -6.32 13.83 10.96
C VAL A 335 -6.99 15.05 11.54
N THR A 336 -6.79 16.19 10.90
CA THR A 336 -7.40 17.48 11.30
C THR A 336 -8.58 17.89 10.41
N ALA A 337 -8.82 17.15 9.31
CA ALA A 337 -9.90 17.41 8.38
C ALA A 337 -10.43 16.10 7.77
N LEU A 338 -11.72 16.10 7.42
CA LEU A 338 -12.36 14.99 6.73
C LEU A 338 -11.89 14.88 5.27
N PRO A 339 -11.79 13.66 4.72
CA PRO A 339 -11.54 13.44 3.31
C PRO A 339 -12.71 14.01 2.46
N LYS A 340 -12.43 14.33 1.20
CA LYS A 340 -13.42 14.94 0.28
C LYS A 340 -14.76 14.20 0.24
N ALA A 341 -14.73 12.87 0.30
CA ALA A 341 -15.93 12.03 0.28
C ALA A 341 -16.88 12.28 1.47
N LEU A 342 -16.37 12.75 2.60
CA LEU A 342 -17.14 12.98 3.83
C LEU A 342 -17.37 14.47 4.11
N GLN A 343 -16.78 15.40 3.35
CA GLN A 343 -16.99 16.84 3.52
C GLN A 343 -18.46 17.21 3.26
N GLY A 344 -19.07 17.89 4.23
CA GLY A 344 -20.50 18.25 4.19
C GLY A 344 -21.48 17.09 4.43
N ARG A 345 -20.98 15.87 4.67
CA ARG A 345 -21.78 14.65 4.90
C ARG A 345 -21.61 14.09 6.31
N ALA A 346 -20.45 14.31 6.92
CA ALA A 346 -20.13 13.88 8.27
C ALA A 346 -19.52 15.03 9.07
N GLU A 347 -19.51 14.90 10.39
CA GLU A 347 -18.90 15.86 11.33
C GLU A 347 -17.69 15.20 11.98
N LEU A 348 -16.50 15.83 11.89
CA LEU A 348 -15.31 15.38 12.61
C LEU A 348 -15.39 15.88 14.06
N VAL A 349 -15.41 14.96 15.00
CA VAL A 349 -15.61 15.25 16.42
C VAL A 349 -14.64 14.50 17.32
N SER A 350 -14.52 14.91 18.58
CA SER A 350 -13.79 14.17 19.59
C SER A 350 -14.52 12.86 19.97
N LEU A 351 -13.78 11.86 20.49
CA LEU A 351 -14.37 10.64 21.01
C LEU A 351 -15.43 10.92 22.09
N THR A 352 -15.15 11.85 23.00
CA THR A 352 -16.08 12.23 24.07
C THR A 352 -17.38 12.80 23.52
N ASP A 353 -17.30 13.70 22.55
CA ASP A 353 -18.48 14.30 21.93
C ASP A 353 -19.28 13.26 21.12
N ALA A 354 -18.58 12.40 20.36
CA ALA A 354 -19.22 11.30 19.64
C ALA A 354 -19.98 10.38 20.58
N LEU A 355 -19.36 9.96 21.68
CA LEU A 355 -19.99 9.09 22.68
C LEU A 355 -21.18 9.78 23.41
N ALA A 356 -21.15 11.10 23.57
CA ALA A 356 -22.28 11.81 24.16
C ALA A 356 -23.51 11.84 23.25
N ARG A 357 -23.31 11.90 21.93
CA ARG A 357 -24.37 12.17 20.94
C ARG A 357 -24.84 10.90 20.19
N ALA A 358 -23.99 9.91 20.04
CA ALA A 358 -24.29 8.73 19.23
C ALA A 358 -25.27 7.77 19.90
N THR A 359 -26.16 7.19 19.11
CA THR A 359 -27.02 6.05 19.46
C THR A 359 -26.46 4.70 18.97
N VAL A 360 -25.65 4.74 17.89
CA VAL A 360 -24.91 3.62 17.35
C VAL A 360 -23.42 3.96 17.31
N VAL A 361 -22.59 3.05 17.76
CA VAL A 361 -21.12 3.20 17.70
C VAL A 361 -20.57 2.08 16.83
N VAL A 362 -19.78 2.45 15.82
CA VAL A 362 -19.10 1.50 14.91
C VAL A 362 -17.61 1.68 15.09
N LEU A 363 -16.94 0.63 15.59
CA LEU A 363 -15.48 0.61 15.71
C LEU A 363 -14.89 0.04 14.43
N LEU A 364 -14.27 0.90 13.64
CA LEU A 364 -13.74 0.56 12.31
C LEU A 364 -12.22 0.36 12.31
N VAL A 365 -11.50 1.13 13.15
CA VAL A 365 -10.03 1.07 13.23
C VAL A 365 -9.59 0.95 14.68
N ASP A 366 -8.66 0.03 14.94
CA ASP A 366 -8.11 -0.25 16.26
C ASP A 366 -6.99 0.72 16.68
N HIS A 367 -7.26 2.04 16.62
CA HIS A 367 -6.33 3.04 17.13
C HIS A 367 -6.09 2.90 18.63
N ARG A 368 -4.85 3.13 19.07
CA ARG A 368 -4.51 3.15 20.50
C ARG A 368 -5.37 4.12 21.30
N ALA A 369 -5.83 5.20 20.67
CA ALA A 369 -6.74 6.17 21.26
C ALA A 369 -8.08 5.56 21.71
N PHE A 370 -8.49 4.44 21.17
CA PHE A 370 -9.73 3.74 21.52
C PHE A 370 -9.52 2.56 22.47
N ALA A 371 -8.26 2.22 22.83
CA ALA A 371 -7.96 1.04 23.66
C ALA A 371 -8.57 1.08 25.08
N GLY A 372 -8.94 2.27 25.56
CA GLY A 372 -9.60 2.45 26.85
C GLY A 372 -11.14 2.42 26.80
N LEU A 373 -11.74 2.14 25.65
CA LEU A 373 -13.19 2.13 25.49
C LEU A 373 -13.79 0.92 26.22
N THR A 374 -14.79 1.19 27.10
CA THR A 374 -15.42 0.18 27.93
C THR A 374 -16.91 0.02 27.60
N LEU A 375 -17.49 -1.15 27.88
CA LEU A 375 -18.93 -1.39 27.75
C LEU A 375 -19.76 -0.41 28.61
N GLN A 376 -19.22 0.06 29.73
CA GLN A 376 -19.92 1.04 30.57
C GLN A 376 -20.10 2.39 29.86
N GLN A 377 -19.11 2.87 29.11
CA GLN A 377 -19.20 4.09 28.30
C GLN A 377 -20.15 3.94 27.12
N LEU A 378 -20.40 2.71 26.68
CA LEU A 378 -21.32 2.36 25.59
C LEU A 378 -22.72 1.96 26.07
N LYS A 379 -23.01 2.06 27.38
CA LYS A 379 -24.32 1.71 27.94
C LYS A 379 -25.45 2.50 27.25
N GLY A 380 -26.46 1.77 26.78
CA GLY A 380 -27.61 2.34 26.06
C GLY A 380 -27.38 2.62 24.57
N LYS A 381 -26.19 2.29 24.03
CA LYS A 381 -25.86 2.41 22.60
C LYS A 381 -25.80 1.03 21.96
N LYS A 382 -26.02 1.00 20.64
CA LYS A 382 -25.74 -0.20 19.84
C LYS A 382 -24.27 -0.18 19.44
N LEU A 383 -23.52 -1.25 19.69
CA LEU A 383 -22.11 -1.39 19.30
C LEU A 383 -21.98 -2.36 18.14
N ILE A 384 -21.29 -1.92 17.08
CA ILE A 384 -20.76 -2.79 16.02
C ILE A 384 -19.23 -2.72 16.11
N ASP A 385 -18.63 -3.77 16.67
CA ASP A 385 -17.17 -3.83 16.85
C ASP A 385 -16.55 -4.73 15.78
N THR A 386 -16.05 -4.13 14.70
CA THR A 386 -15.41 -4.85 13.60
C THR A 386 -13.97 -5.26 13.90
N ARG A 387 -13.43 -4.85 15.05
CA ARG A 387 -12.02 -5.05 15.46
C ARG A 387 -11.85 -5.89 16.72
N GLY A 388 -12.95 -6.19 17.43
CA GLY A 388 -12.94 -6.97 18.65
C GLY A 388 -12.18 -6.30 19.80
N MET A 389 -12.19 -4.98 19.87
CA MET A 389 -11.50 -4.23 20.93
C MET A 389 -12.29 -4.11 22.21
N VAL A 390 -13.63 -4.03 22.11
CA VAL A 390 -14.52 -3.80 23.25
C VAL A 390 -15.17 -5.14 23.64
N ARG A 391 -14.66 -5.74 24.69
CA ARG A 391 -15.16 -7.03 25.19
C ARG A 391 -15.55 -6.94 26.65
N ALA A 392 -16.40 -7.89 27.08
CA ALA A 392 -16.80 -8.07 28.47
C ALA A 392 -15.63 -8.50 29.35
#